data_e7a4dc8d64af2d0dbf0a358bb2ce2980
#
_entry.id   e7a4dc8d64af2d0dbf0a358bb2ce2980
#
_cell.length_a   1.000
_cell.length_b   1.000
_cell.length_c   1.000
_cell.angle_alpha   90.00
_cell.angle_beta   90.00
_cell.angle_gamma   90.00
#
_symmetry.space_group_name_H-M   'P 1'
#
loop_
_entity.id
_entity.type
_entity.pdbx_description
1 polymer ?
#
loop_
_entity_poly.entity_id
_entity_poly.type
_entity_poly.pdbx_seq_one_letter_code
_entity_poly.pdbx_strand_id
1 'polypeptide(L)'
;MLVPWDRLALSQVIAASIGLVLIFAFADMARHKGKKLQERLKTGETPSQWHRGNPDIPEGSKDRYRSFIAEQLALIAPTPEDEQNFPKRSTDFYRAANAWLREETRDHTAYPLLFAENITYGFRRNLSGLKPTALVCNLLVLLLCVGILYFKPSYFIALPNMGEKIYLTVAAVFLHSTYLMVAVNEPAVREASLAYGRQLILSCEALIRSQKSNRTK
;
A
#
# COMPACT_ATOMS: atom_id res chain seq x y z
N MET A 1 -5.75 32.99 12.61
CA MET A 1 -4.79 33.12 13.73
C MET A 1 -3.39 33.12 13.11
N LEU A 2 -2.73 34.31 13.02
CA LEU A 2 -1.41 34.45 12.42
C LEU A 2 -0.38 34.03 13.46
N VAL A 3 0.47 33.08 13.10
CA VAL A 3 1.60 32.66 13.95
C VAL A 3 2.58 33.84 14.02
N PRO A 4 2.97 34.34 15.20
CA PRO A 4 3.94 35.40 15.32
C PRO A 4 5.33 34.86 14.94
N TRP A 5 5.74 35.14 13.71
CA TRP A 5 6.99 34.65 13.10
C TRP A 5 8.25 35.12 13.84
N ASP A 6 8.18 36.21 14.56
CA ASP A 6 9.24 36.79 15.38
C ASP A 6 9.61 35.96 16.63
N ARG A 7 8.74 35.01 17.03
CA ARG A 7 8.97 34.09 18.16
C ARG A 7 9.49 32.71 17.78
N LEU A 8 9.56 32.40 16.50
CA LEU A 8 10.15 31.14 16.04
C LEU A 8 11.67 31.24 16.10
N ALA A 9 12.30 30.57 17.07
CA ALA A 9 13.75 30.47 17.11
C ALA A 9 14.24 29.77 15.83
N LEU A 10 15.33 30.28 15.22
CA LEU A 10 15.93 29.72 14.00
C LEU A 10 16.15 28.21 14.09
N SER A 11 16.47 27.70 15.27
CA SER A 11 16.61 26.27 15.55
C SER A 11 15.34 25.47 15.31
N GLN A 12 14.14 26.02 15.58
CA GLN A 12 12.86 25.34 15.34
C GLN A 12 12.55 25.27 13.84
N VAL A 13 12.86 26.32 13.09
CA VAL A 13 12.70 26.33 11.63
C VAL A 13 13.62 25.31 10.98
N ILE A 14 14.89 25.25 11.40
CA ILE A 14 15.85 24.26 10.90
C ILE A 14 15.37 22.83 11.23
N ALA A 15 14.95 22.59 12.47
CA ALA A 15 14.47 21.27 12.88
C ALA A 15 13.21 20.83 12.09
N ALA A 16 12.25 21.75 11.87
CA ALA A 16 11.07 21.50 11.07
C ALA A 16 11.43 21.20 9.60
N SER A 17 12.37 21.93 9.03
CA SER A 17 12.84 21.73 7.65
C SER A 17 13.53 20.37 7.49
N ILE A 18 14.41 19.99 8.41
CA ILE A 18 15.04 18.67 8.43
C ILE A 18 13.96 17.57 8.57
N GLY A 19 13.01 17.75 9.48
CA GLY A 19 11.89 16.81 9.68
C GLY A 19 11.10 16.60 8.40
N LEU A 20 10.78 17.69 7.69
CA LEU A 20 10.05 17.62 6.41
C LEU A 20 10.85 16.84 5.34
N VAL A 21 12.14 17.13 5.18
CA VAL A 21 13.01 16.40 4.25
C VAL A 21 13.06 14.91 4.59
N LEU A 22 13.17 14.57 5.87
CA LEU A 22 13.19 13.17 6.33
C LEU A 22 11.85 12.46 6.02
N ILE A 23 10.70 13.13 6.22
CA ILE A 23 9.38 12.57 5.89
C ILE A 23 9.32 12.20 4.40
N PHE A 24 9.71 13.11 3.49
CA PHE A 24 9.72 12.82 2.06
C PHE A 24 10.71 11.71 1.69
N ALA A 25 11.92 11.72 2.25
CA ALA A 25 12.92 10.69 2.00
C ALA A 25 12.43 9.30 2.47
N PHE A 26 11.85 9.22 3.66
CA PHE A 26 11.27 7.96 4.16
C PHE A 26 10.05 7.51 3.37
N ALA A 27 9.19 8.44 2.92
CA ALA A 27 8.05 8.11 2.08
C ALA A 27 8.48 7.53 0.72
N ASP A 28 9.50 8.11 0.09
CA ASP A 28 10.06 7.60 -1.16
C ASP A 28 10.73 6.23 -0.97
N MET A 29 11.54 6.08 0.08
CA MET A 29 12.15 4.80 0.45
C MET A 29 11.09 3.72 0.71
N ALA A 30 10.00 4.05 1.43
CA ALA A 30 8.90 3.14 1.70
C ALA A 30 8.24 2.68 0.40
N ARG A 31 7.99 3.60 -0.53
CA ARG A 31 7.44 3.30 -1.86
C ARG A 31 8.37 2.38 -2.65
N HIS A 32 9.66 2.68 -2.70
CA HIS A 32 10.64 1.87 -3.43
C HIS A 32 10.76 0.44 -2.85
N LYS A 33 10.90 0.32 -1.53
CA LYS A 33 10.95 -1.00 -0.86
C LYS A 33 9.63 -1.75 -0.97
N GLY A 34 8.50 -1.03 -0.92
CA GLY A 34 7.19 -1.61 -1.14
C GLY A 34 7.03 -2.20 -2.54
N LYS A 35 7.50 -1.52 -3.59
CA LYS A 35 7.50 -2.06 -4.96
C LYS A 35 8.35 -3.34 -5.08
N LYS A 36 9.55 -3.38 -4.50
CA LYS A 36 10.36 -4.59 -4.47
C LYS A 36 9.66 -5.75 -3.74
N LEU A 37 8.96 -5.45 -2.64
CA LEU A 37 8.16 -6.44 -1.94
C LEU A 37 6.99 -6.94 -2.81
N GLN A 38 6.30 -6.06 -3.51
CA GLN A 38 5.23 -6.41 -4.47
C GLN A 38 5.71 -7.38 -5.53
N GLU A 39 6.87 -7.14 -6.14
CA GLU A 39 7.48 -8.01 -7.14
C GLU A 39 7.79 -9.39 -6.56
N ARG A 40 8.40 -9.42 -5.37
CA ARG A 40 8.71 -10.67 -4.66
C ARG A 40 7.47 -11.48 -4.31
N LEU A 41 6.41 -10.83 -3.83
CA LEU A 41 5.16 -11.47 -3.43
C LEU A 41 4.21 -11.74 -4.60
N LYS A 42 4.50 -11.20 -5.80
CA LYS A 42 3.64 -11.24 -7.00
C LYS A 42 2.23 -10.73 -6.68
N THR A 43 2.14 -9.61 -5.94
CA THR A 43 0.88 -8.95 -5.58
C THR A 43 0.60 -7.74 -6.46
N GLY A 44 -0.61 -7.15 -6.36
CA GLY A 44 -1.00 -5.96 -7.12
C GLY A 44 -1.55 -6.23 -8.51
N GLU A 45 -1.09 -7.28 -9.17
CA GLU A 45 -1.72 -7.85 -10.34
C GLU A 45 -2.39 -9.15 -9.91
N THR A 46 -3.69 -9.24 -9.97
CA THR A 46 -4.46 -10.39 -9.47
C THR A 46 -5.23 -11.09 -10.59
N PRO A 47 -4.55 -11.50 -11.70
CA PRO A 47 -5.20 -12.21 -12.80
C PRO A 47 -5.85 -13.53 -12.34
N SER A 48 -5.36 -14.12 -11.25
CA SER A 48 -5.91 -15.35 -10.66
C SER A 48 -7.36 -15.21 -10.20
N GLN A 49 -7.82 -14.00 -9.89
CA GLN A 49 -9.22 -13.77 -9.48
C GLN A 49 -10.21 -13.83 -10.66
N TRP A 50 -9.70 -13.69 -11.89
CA TRP A 50 -10.50 -13.86 -13.09
C TRP A 50 -10.75 -15.33 -13.45
N HIS A 51 -9.84 -16.23 -13.05
CA HIS A 51 -9.92 -17.63 -13.41
C HIS A 51 -11.20 -18.29 -12.89
N ARG A 52 -11.72 -19.24 -13.68
CA ARG A 52 -12.82 -20.12 -13.28
C ARG A 52 -12.33 -20.98 -12.11
N GLY A 53 -13.18 -21.20 -11.14
CA GLY A 53 -12.76 -21.89 -9.91
C GLY A 53 -12.23 -20.99 -8.79
N ASN A 54 -11.92 -19.71 -9.04
CA ASN A 54 -11.71 -18.76 -7.96
C ASN A 54 -13.10 -18.35 -7.39
N PRO A 55 -13.37 -18.56 -6.07
CA PRO A 55 -14.69 -18.35 -5.49
C PRO A 55 -15.01 -16.89 -5.13
N ASP A 56 -14.04 -15.97 -5.22
CA ASP A 56 -14.16 -14.58 -4.72
C ASP A 56 -15.28 -13.80 -5.43
N ILE A 57 -15.57 -14.14 -6.69
CA ILE A 57 -16.63 -13.53 -7.50
C ILE A 57 -17.43 -14.65 -8.16
N PRO A 58 -18.79 -14.57 -8.14
CA PRO A 58 -19.64 -15.58 -8.77
C PRO A 58 -19.32 -15.75 -10.26
N GLU A 59 -19.30 -17.01 -10.74
CA GLU A 59 -18.86 -17.33 -12.10
C GLU A 59 -19.67 -16.63 -13.17
N GLY A 60 -21.00 -16.60 -13.06
CA GLY A 60 -21.85 -15.90 -14.03
C GLY A 60 -21.58 -14.39 -14.11
N SER A 61 -21.11 -13.76 -13.02
CA SER A 61 -20.65 -12.36 -13.05
C SER A 61 -19.33 -12.24 -13.78
N LYS A 62 -18.37 -13.16 -13.51
CA LYS A 62 -17.08 -13.17 -14.21
C LYS A 62 -17.24 -13.42 -15.71
N ASP A 63 -18.13 -14.31 -16.15
CA ASP A 63 -18.39 -14.56 -17.56
C ASP A 63 -18.93 -13.30 -18.26
N ARG A 64 -19.86 -12.60 -17.63
CA ARG A 64 -20.38 -11.33 -18.14
C ARG A 64 -19.29 -10.27 -18.24
N TYR A 65 -18.41 -10.18 -17.22
CA TYR A 65 -17.31 -9.22 -17.22
C TYR A 65 -16.23 -9.58 -18.25
N ARG A 66 -15.91 -10.86 -18.43
CA ARG A 66 -14.98 -11.32 -19.49
C ARG A 66 -15.48 -10.94 -20.87
N SER A 67 -16.77 -11.18 -21.16
CA SER A 67 -17.39 -10.82 -22.42
C SER A 67 -17.37 -9.30 -22.65
N PHE A 68 -17.69 -8.53 -21.63
CA PHE A 68 -17.64 -7.07 -21.71
C PHE A 68 -16.22 -6.57 -21.99
N ILE A 69 -15.22 -7.05 -21.25
CA ILE A 69 -13.82 -6.65 -21.46
C ILE A 69 -13.29 -7.09 -22.83
N ALA A 70 -13.68 -8.27 -23.29
CA ALA A 70 -13.30 -8.76 -24.61
C ALA A 70 -13.79 -7.85 -25.72
N GLU A 71 -15.02 -7.34 -25.62
CA GLU A 71 -15.58 -6.33 -26.54
C GLU A 71 -14.77 -5.03 -26.49
N GLN A 72 -14.42 -4.54 -25.28
CA GLN A 72 -13.69 -3.28 -25.14
C GLN A 72 -12.25 -3.36 -25.67
N LEU A 73 -11.59 -4.49 -25.49
CA LEU A 73 -10.22 -4.72 -25.93
C LEU A 73 -10.10 -5.22 -27.39
N ALA A 74 -11.24 -5.52 -28.04
CA ALA A 74 -11.28 -6.22 -29.32
C ALA A 74 -10.48 -7.56 -29.30
N LEU A 75 -10.57 -8.28 -28.19
CA LEU A 75 -9.91 -9.57 -27.95
C LEU A 75 -10.96 -10.69 -27.77
N ILE A 76 -10.52 -11.93 -27.88
CA ILE A 76 -11.36 -13.09 -27.59
C ILE A 76 -11.19 -13.45 -26.12
N ALA A 77 -12.31 -13.54 -25.37
CA ALA A 77 -12.29 -13.99 -23.97
C ALA A 77 -11.85 -15.47 -23.90
N PRO A 78 -11.00 -15.83 -22.94
CA PRO A 78 -10.58 -17.22 -22.76
C PRO A 78 -11.77 -18.12 -22.41
N THR A 79 -11.84 -19.28 -23.08
CA THR A 79 -12.77 -20.36 -22.74
C THR A 79 -12.26 -21.18 -21.54
N PRO A 80 -13.09 -22.05 -20.92
CA PRO A 80 -12.60 -23.00 -19.91
C PRO A 80 -11.45 -23.88 -20.41
N GLU A 81 -11.51 -24.29 -21.67
CA GLU A 81 -10.48 -25.09 -22.33
C GLU A 81 -9.20 -24.29 -22.56
N ASP A 82 -9.31 -22.98 -22.89
CA ASP A 82 -8.14 -22.09 -23.02
C ASP A 82 -7.43 -21.91 -21.69
N GLU A 83 -8.17 -21.79 -20.58
CA GLU A 83 -7.55 -21.67 -19.25
C GLU A 83 -6.75 -22.93 -18.86
N GLN A 84 -7.22 -24.11 -19.27
CA GLN A 84 -6.55 -25.38 -19.00
C GLN A 84 -5.37 -25.62 -19.95
N ASN A 85 -5.58 -25.44 -21.25
CA ASN A 85 -4.61 -25.80 -22.28
C ASN A 85 -3.59 -24.69 -22.58
N PHE A 86 -3.99 -23.41 -22.39
CA PHE A 86 -3.16 -22.24 -22.70
C PHE A 86 -3.15 -21.23 -21.53
N PRO A 87 -2.72 -21.62 -20.31
CA PRO A 87 -2.81 -20.80 -19.10
C PRO A 87 -2.07 -19.46 -19.21
N LYS A 88 -0.97 -19.41 -19.97
CA LYS A 88 -0.23 -18.18 -20.19
C LYS A 88 -1.07 -17.17 -21.00
N ARG A 89 -1.67 -17.59 -22.11
CA ARG A 89 -2.52 -16.73 -22.95
C ARG A 89 -3.72 -16.20 -22.18
N SER A 90 -4.37 -17.03 -21.38
CA SER A 90 -5.48 -16.64 -20.53
C SER A 90 -5.04 -15.62 -19.47
N THR A 91 -3.88 -15.85 -18.84
CA THR A 91 -3.30 -14.90 -17.87
C THR A 91 -2.96 -13.56 -18.54
N ASP A 92 -2.43 -13.56 -19.76
CA ASP A 92 -2.11 -12.32 -20.49
C ASP A 92 -3.39 -11.52 -20.83
N PHE A 93 -4.48 -12.19 -21.20
CA PHE A 93 -5.79 -11.54 -21.35
C PHE A 93 -6.24 -10.89 -20.04
N TYR A 94 -6.16 -11.60 -18.90
CA TYR A 94 -6.56 -11.06 -17.60
C TYR A 94 -5.66 -9.91 -17.10
N ARG A 95 -4.38 -9.91 -17.47
CA ARG A 95 -3.50 -8.77 -17.25
C ARG A 95 -3.92 -7.55 -18.08
N ALA A 96 -4.25 -7.75 -19.35
CA ALA A 96 -4.75 -6.69 -20.22
C ALA A 96 -6.09 -6.14 -19.70
N ALA A 97 -6.99 -7.01 -19.24
CA ALA A 97 -8.25 -6.62 -18.61
C ALA A 97 -8.01 -5.74 -17.37
N ASN A 98 -7.12 -6.15 -16.48
CA ASN A 98 -6.78 -5.36 -15.30
C ASN A 98 -6.10 -4.03 -15.65
N ALA A 99 -5.26 -4.00 -16.67
CA ALA A 99 -4.64 -2.77 -17.15
C ALA A 99 -5.69 -1.77 -17.66
N TRP A 100 -6.60 -2.23 -18.53
CA TRP A 100 -7.70 -1.44 -19.05
C TRP A 100 -8.62 -0.92 -17.94
N LEU A 101 -9.03 -1.80 -17.01
CA LEU A 101 -9.87 -1.39 -15.87
C LEU A 101 -9.21 -0.29 -15.03
N ARG A 102 -7.90 -0.35 -14.77
CA ARG A 102 -7.19 0.70 -14.03
C ARG A 102 -7.22 2.05 -14.75
N GLU A 103 -7.22 2.05 -16.09
CA GLU A 103 -7.34 3.29 -16.85
C GLU A 103 -8.76 3.86 -16.78
N GLU A 104 -9.79 3.03 -16.98
CA GLU A 104 -11.19 3.44 -16.99
C GLU A 104 -11.72 3.83 -15.58
N THR A 105 -11.06 3.39 -14.52
CA THR A 105 -11.49 3.64 -13.14
C THR A 105 -10.61 4.65 -12.40
N ARG A 106 -9.94 5.54 -13.12
CA ARG A 106 -9.07 6.57 -12.51
C ARG A 106 -9.81 7.63 -11.71
N ASP A 107 -11.07 7.87 -11.99
CA ASP A 107 -11.87 8.83 -11.26
C ASP A 107 -12.20 8.31 -9.85
N HIS A 108 -11.54 8.89 -8.87
CA HIS A 108 -11.69 8.53 -7.45
C HIS A 108 -13.10 8.83 -6.92
N THR A 109 -13.80 9.80 -7.50
CA THR A 109 -15.16 10.18 -7.09
C THR A 109 -16.21 9.20 -7.62
N ALA A 110 -15.98 8.67 -8.81
CA ALA A 110 -16.83 7.65 -9.42
C ALA A 110 -16.59 6.25 -8.81
N TYR A 111 -15.36 5.96 -8.33
CA TYR A 111 -14.96 4.65 -7.81
C TYR A 111 -14.35 4.73 -6.39
N PRO A 112 -15.07 5.28 -5.40
CA PRO A 112 -14.50 5.55 -4.07
C PRO A 112 -14.07 4.29 -3.31
N LEU A 113 -14.81 3.17 -3.46
CA LEU A 113 -14.44 1.89 -2.83
C LEU A 113 -13.16 1.31 -3.42
N LEU A 114 -13.00 1.34 -4.75
CA LEU A 114 -11.79 0.89 -5.41
C LEU A 114 -10.58 1.72 -4.97
N PHE A 115 -10.76 3.03 -4.85
CA PHE A 115 -9.71 3.93 -4.39
C PHE A 115 -9.30 3.65 -2.93
N ALA A 116 -10.26 3.40 -2.04
CA ALA A 116 -9.99 3.04 -0.65
C ALA A 116 -9.18 1.74 -0.55
N GLU A 117 -9.53 0.72 -1.32
CA GLU A 117 -8.78 -0.55 -1.36
C GLU A 117 -7.37 -0.36 -1.93
N ASN A 118 -7.21 0.48 -2.96
CA ASN A 118 -5.89 0.80 -3.52
C ASN A 118 -4.98 1.50 -2.50
N ILE A 119 -5.53 2.44 -1.71
CA ILE A 119 -4.80 3.11 -0.62
C ILE A 119 -4.39 2.09 0.44
N THR A 120 -5.32 1.25 0.87
CA THR A 120 -5.08 0.22 1.89
C THR A 120 -3.97 -0.75 1.44
N TYR A 121 -4.05 -1.24 0.21
CA TYR A 121 -3.02 -2.09 -0.36
C TYR A 121 -1.66 -1.37 -0.44
N GLY A 122 -1.65 -0.15 -0.97
CA GLY A 122 -0.43 0.67 -1.08
C GLY A 122 0.23 0.92 0.28
N PHE A 123 -0.56 1.25 1.30
CA PHE A 123 -0.10 1.46 2.67
C PHE A 123 0.52 0.19 3.26
N ARG A 124 -0.21 -0.94 3.26
CA ARG A 124 0.27 -2.22 3.83
C ARG A 124 1.55 -2.71 3.13
N ARG A 125 1.60 -2.59 1.80
CA ARG A 125 2.77 -2.94 0.99
C ARG A 125 3.99 -2.10 1.34
N ASN A 126 3.84 -0.77 1.39
CA ASN A 126 4.93 0.16 1.67
C ASN A 126 5.45 0.01 3.10
N LEU A 127 4.53 -0.13 4.06
CA LEU A 127 4.86 -0.34 5.46
C LEU A 127 5.61 -1.68 5.68
N SER A 128 5.14 -2.75 5.04
CA SER A 128 5.81 -4.05 5.12
C SER A 128 7.18 -4.04 4.44
N GLY A 129 7.31 -3.33 3.32
CA GLY A 129 8.62 -3.13 2.67
C GLY A 129 9.60 -2.32 3.53
N LEU A 130 9.11 -1.37 4.32
CA LEU A 130 9.92 -0.52 5.20
C LEU A 130 10.28 -1.21 6.53
N LYS A 131 9.52 -2.23 6.95
CA LYS A 131 9.67 -2.92 8.25
C LYS A 131 11.12 -3.24 8.65
N PRO A 132 11.97 -3.86 7.81
CA PRO A 132 13.35 -4.17 8.19
C PRO A 132 14.15 -2.93 8.54
N THR A 133 14.00 -1.87 7.75
CA THR A 133 14.71 -0.60 7.99
C THR A 133 14.23 0.07 9.27
N ALA A 134 12.92 0.09 9.51
CA ALA A 134 12.34 0.67 10.72
C ALA A 134 12.81 -0.07 11.98
N LEU A 135 12.91 -1.41 11.94
CA LEU A 135 13.45 -2.19 13.05
C LEU A 135 14.94 -1.91 13.30
N VAL A 136 15.74 -1.74 12.25
CA VAL A 136 17.14 -1.32 12.40
C VAL A 136 17.24 0.07 13.02
N CYS A 137 16.44 1.04 12.58
CA CYS A 137 16.38 2.36 13.20
C CYS A 137 15.99 2.28 14.68
N ASN A 138 14.98 1.49 15.02
CA ASN A 138 14.56 1.26 16.41
C ASN A 138 15.70 0.68 17.26
N LEU A 139 16.43 -0.29 16.73
CA LEU A 139 17.59 -0.88 17.42
C LEU A 139 18.68 0.17 17.66
N LEU A 140 19.00 0.99 16.67
CA LEU A 140 19.99 2.07 16.81
C LEU A 140 19.58 3.10 17.86
N VAL A 141 18.30 3.49 17.90
CA VAL A 141 17.77 4.39 18.95
C VAL A 141 17.88 3.73 20.33
N LEU A 142 17.54 2.45 20.45
CA LEU A 142 17.66 1.71 21.70
C LEU A 142 19.10 1.65 22.18
N LEU A 143 20.05 1.31 21.30
CA LEU A 143 21.49 1.28 21.61
C LEU A 143 22.00 2.66 22.06
N LEU A 144 21.53 3.73 21.42
CA LEU A 144 21.86 5.10 21.81
C LEU A 144 21.34 5.41 23.24
N CYS A 145 20.08 5.08 23.52
CA CYS A 145 19.49 5.26 24.85
C CYS A 145 20.27 4.49 25.93
N VAL A 146 20.61 3.22 25.68
CA VAL A 146 21.42 2.40 26.59
C VAL A 146 22.81 3.02 26.77
N GLY A 147 23.45 3.48 25.69
CA GLY A 147 24.75 4.15 25.74
C GLY A 147 24.74 5.42 26.61
N ILE A 148 23.70 6.26 26.46
CA ILE A 148 23.54 7.47 27.30
C ILE A 148 23.37 7.11 28.78
N LEU A 149 22.58 6.10 29.08
CA LEU A 149 22.37 5.64 30.46
C LEU A 149 23.65 5.03 31.08
N TYR A 150 24.44 4.33 30.28
CA TYR A 150 25.65 3.67 30.73
C TYR A 150 26.82 4.64 30.90
N PHE A 151 27.14 5.41 29.88
CA PHE A 151 28.31 6.31 29.89
C PHE A 151 28.04 7.64 30.60
N LYS A 152 26.79 8.02 30.81
CA LYS A 152 26.36 9.24 31.48
C LYS A 152 27.12 10.49 30.98
N PRO A 153 27.15 10.82 29.68
CA PRO A 153 27.89 11.98 29.18
C PRO A 153 27.36 13.26 29.84
N SER A 154 28.26 14.13 30.31
CA SER A 154 27.93 15.34 31.07
C SER A 154 26.93 16.26 30.38
N TYR A 155 27.05 16.38 29.06
CA TYR A 155 26.12 17.16 28.24
C TYR A 155 24.66 16.67 28.37
N PHE A 156 24.43 15.37 28.32
CA PHE A 156 23.07 14.80 28.40
C PHE A 156 22.53 14.82 29.83
N ILE A 157 23.38 14.63 30.84
CA ILE A 157 22.97 14.68 32.26
C ILE A 157 22.52 16.10 32.65
N ALA A 158 23.12 17.13 32.07
CA ALA A 158 22.77 18.51 32.31
C ALA A 158 21.39 18.92 31.74
N LEU A 159 20.81 18.11 30.86
CA LEU A 159 19.50 18.39 30.29
C LEU A 159 18.38 18.05 31.29
N PRO A 160 17.37 18.94 31.48
CA PRO A 160 16.28 18.71 32.43
C PRO A 160 15.45 17.46 32.00
N ASN A 161 15.13 16.64 32.99
CA ASN A 161 14.27 15.45 32.82
C ASN A 161 14.78 14.42 31.79
N MET A 162 16.10 14.34 31.61
CA MET A 162 16.70 13.47 30.59
C MET A 162 16.39 11.99 30.83
N GLY A 163 16.43 11.54 32.08
CA GLY A 163 16.07 10.16 32.44
C GLY A 163 14.63 9.81 32.00
N GLU A 164 13.67 10.67 32.30
CA GLU A 164 12.27 10.49 31.92
C GLU A 164 12.10 10.43 30.40
N LYS A 165 12.77 11.34 29.66
CA LYS A 165 12.76 11.35 28.19
C LYS A 165 13.31 10.06 27.59
N ILE A 166 14.39 9.51 28.18
CA ILE A 166 14.95 8.23 27.73
C ILE A 166 13.97 7.09 27.96
N TYR A 167 13.35 7.01 29.15
CA TYR A 167 12.36 5.96 29.41
C TYR A 167 11.16 6.02 28.48
N LEU A 168 10.63 7.22 28.22
CA LEU A 168 9.55 7.43 27.24
C LEU A 168 9.97 7.01 25.83
N THR A 169 11.21 7.34 25.42
CA THR A 169 11.74 6.94 24.13
C THR A 169 11.86 5.42 24.02
N VAL A 170 12.38 4.76 25.04
CA VAL A 170 12.48 3.28 25.08
C VAL A 170 11.10 2.64 25.01
N ALA A 171 10.12 3.15 25.76
CA ALA A 171 8.74 2.65 25.72
C ALA A 171 8.12 2.83 24.32
N ALA A 172 8.31 3.99 23.68
CA ALA A 172 7.83 4.24 22.32
C ALA A 172 8.48 3.31 21.28
N VAL A 173 9.81 3.10 21.38
CA VAL A 173 10.55 2.17 20.51
C VAL A 173 10.07 0.74 20.69
N PHE A 174 9.83 0.33 21.93
CA PHE A 174 9.29 -1.01 22.23
C PHE A 174 7.90 -1.20 21.63
N LEU A 175 6.99 -0.25 21.85
CA LEU A 175 5.62 -0.29 21.31
C LEU A 175 5.63 -0.32 19.78
N HIS A 176 6.43 0.56 19.13
CA HIS A 176 6.57 0.62 17.69
C HIS A 176 7.15 -0.69 17.12
N SER A 177 8.17 -1.25 17.77
CA SER A 177 8.75 -2.54 17.34
C SER A 177 7.74 -3.68 17.44
N THR A 178 7.00 -3.73 18.54
CA THR A 178 5.93 -4.73 18.74
C THR A 178 4.86 -4.61 17.66
N TYR A 179 4.40 -3.39 17.37
CA TYR A 179 3.46 -3.14 16.27
C TYR A 179 4.00 -3.66 14.92
N LEU A 180 5.25 -3.32 14.58
CA LEU A 180 5.87 -3.78 13.34
C LEU A 180 5.99 -5.31 13.27
N MET A 181 6.31 -5.96 14.38
CA MET A 181 6.47 -7.42 14.41
C MET A 181 5.14 -8.15 14.29
N VAL A 182 4.11 -7.69 14.98
CA VAL A 182 2.81 -8.37 15.07
C VAL A 182 1.87 -7.98 13.94
N ALA A 183 1.68 -6.68 13.70
CA ALA A 183 0.65 -6.18 12.79
C ALA A 183 1.14 -6.08 11.33
N VAL A 184 2.46 -5.89 11.11
CA VAL A 184 3.01 -5.70 9.77
C VAL A 184 3.57 -7.01 9.25
N ASN A 185 2.80 -7.70 8.39
CA ASN A 185 3.15 -9.03 7.86
C ASN A 185 2.78 -9.19 6.39
N GLU A 186 3.35 -10.19 5.73
CA GLU A 186 3.10 -10.47 4.31
C GLU A 186 1.67 -10.97 4.02
N PRO A 187 1.03 -11.80 4.87
CA PRO A 187 -0.36 -12.17 4.67
C PRO A 187 -1.30 -10.98 4.54
N ALA A 188 -1.14 -9.95 5.39
CA ALA A 188 -1.95 -8.73 5.33
C ALA A 188 -1.76 -7.95 4.01
N VAL A 189 -0.55 -7.98 3.42
CA VAL A 189 -0.30 -7.39 2.10
C VAL A 189 -1.01 -8.17 0.99
N ARG A 190 -0.98 -9.51 1.05
CA ARG A 190 -1.67 -10.39 0.09
C ARG A 190 -3.18 -10.21 0.17
N GLU A 191 -3.74 -10.20 1.37
CA GLU A 191 -5.17 -9.96 1.60
C GLU A 191 -5.62 -8.61 1.02
N ALA A 192 -4.90 -7.53 1.30
CA ALA A 192 -5.22 -6.21 0.75
C ALA A 192 -5.08 -6.17 -0.78
N SER A 193 -4.10 -6.89 -1.35
CA SER A 193 -3.97 -7.03 -2.80
C SER A 193 -5.16 -7.75 -3.42
N LEU A 194 -5.65 -8.82 -2.80
CA LEU A 194 -6.83 -9.55 -3.26
C LEU A 194 -8.11 -8.70 -3.13
N ALA A 195 -8.28 -7.97 -2.02
CA ALA A 195 -9.40 -7.05 -1.85
C ALA A 195 -9.43 -5.96 -2.94
N TYR A 196 -8.27 -5.35 -3.22
CA TYR A 196 -8.12 -4.40 -4.32
C TYR A 196 -8.43 -5.01 -5.69
N GLY A 197 -7.88 -6.20 -5.99
CA GLY A 197 -8.11 -6.89 -7.26
C GLY A 197 -9.57 -7.27 -7.45
N ARG A 198 -10.23 -7.78 -6.39
CA ARG A 198 -11.66 -8.07 -6.39
C ARG A 198 -12.48 -6.82 -6.70
N GLN A 199 -12.20 -5.71 -6.03
CA GLN A 199 -12.93 -4.45 -6.23
C GLN A 199 -12.69 -3.88 -7.64
N LEU A 200 -11.48 -4.06 -8.19
CA LEU A 200 -11.18 -3.69 -9.58
C LEU A 200 -12.05 -4.47 -10.58
N ILE A 201 -12.20 -5.77 -10.40
CA ILE A 201 -13.06 -6.59 -11.28
C ILE A 201 -14.54 -6.20 -11.12
N LEU A 202 -15.00 -5.96 -9.89
CA LEU A 202 -16.38 -5.54 -9.62
C LEU A 202 -16.72 -4.17 -10.22
N SER A 203 -15.74 -3.31 -10.51
CA SER A 203 -15.96 -2.04 -11.19
C SER A 203 -16.51 -2.20 -12.62
N CYS A 204 -16.37 -3.39 -13.23
CA CYS A 204 -17.03 -3.73 -14.50
C CYS A 204 -18.55 -3.49 -14.44
N GLU A 205 -19.19 -3.72 -13.29
CA GLU A 205 -20.64 -3.51 -13.14
C GLU A 205 -21.04 -2.05 -13.37
N ALA A 206 -20.26 -1.13 -12.80
CA ALA A 206 -20.51 0.30 -12.98
C ALA A 206 -20.26 0.74 -14.45
N LEU A 207 -19.18 0.23 -15.07
CA LEU A 207 -18.86 0.51 -16.46
C LEU A 207 -19.94 -0.01 -17.41
N ILE A 208 -20.44 -1.23 -17.21
CA ILE A 208 -21.53 -1.80 -18.02
C ILE A 208 -22.80 -0.96 -17.91
N ARG A 209 -23.15 -0.49 -16.70
CA ARG A 209 -24.32 0.36 -16.47
C ARG A 209 -24.18 1.72 -17.16
N SER A 210 -23.01 2.36 -17.07
CA SER A 210 -22.77 3.66 -17.69
C SER A 210 -22.88 3.59 -19.21
N GLN A 211 -22.34 2.54 -19.84
CA GLN A 211 -22.46 2.34 -21.30
C GLN A 211 -23.90 2.10 -21.75
N LYS A 212 -24.70 1.31 -20.99
CA LYS A 212 -26.11 1.14 -21.30
C LYS A 212 -26.89 2.45 -21.24
N SER A 213 -26.62 3.29 -20.23
CA SER A 213 -27.26 4.60 -20.10
C SER A 213 -26.91 5.54 -21.26
N ASN A 214 -25.69 5.47 -21.77
CA ASN A 214 -25.26 6.31 -22.91
C ASN A 214 -25.80 5.84 -24.27
N ARG A 215 -26.11 4.54 -24.41
CA ARG A 215 -26.73 3.99 -25.64
C ARG A 215 -28.25 4.26 -25.73
N THR A 216 -28.89 4.64 -24.63
CA THR A 216 -30.33 4.93 -24.53
C THR A 216 -30.68 6.42 -24.60
N LYS A 217 -29.70 7.28 -24.67
CA LYS A 217 -29.82 8.73 -24.93
C LYS A 217 -29.52 9.03 -26.38
#